data_13c7e96bcc83a24e201e178d9974f7cd
#
_entry.id   13c7e96bcc83a24e201e178d9974f7cd
#
_cell.length_a   1.000
_cell.length_b   1.000
_cell.length_c   1.000
_cell.angle_alpha   90.00
_cell.angle_beta   90.00
_cell.angle_gamma   90.00
#
_symmetry.space_group_name_H-M   'P 1'
#
loop_
_entity.id
_entity.type
_entity.pdbx_description
1 polymer ?
#
loop_
_entity_poly.entity_id
_entity_poly.type
_entity_poly.pdbx_seq_one_letter_code
_entity_poly.pdbx_strand_id
1 'polypeptide(L)'
;VKPGRHFEPGPIFHCRSLAALLSEASLCVSASLREYSISILLGLLSVTSVSAQTWDTGGYLKYRFQYASYPSDSYTSFLAGSSTADNALAFRYNLGVRHKGWDAWADYQFQALYGDTIEFSRDIPDLPVLPDRLPDDDHRLFDLTHVITDVDKRAALHRLDRLSAGYTTDQTVIRFGRQAISWGNGMIFTPMDFFNPFDPAAIDKEYKTGDDMLYGQYLQSNGNDLQGVWVIRRDDYGNVTSEVDSIALKYHGFVSDAEYDILAARHFEDLTLGGGAIFNLGGGVLRGDLMLTATADDTVFSGVASYSYSWVWWNKNISGVAEVFYNGFGQPNGDYSPESLAENEDLIERIARGELFTLGREYLALSAMIEMTPLWILTPNAFINLSDGSALVQVVSQHDIAQDWQILLAANLPIGSRGTEYGGIETGIEVGGEPTYLSTNWSFTFQLAWYF
;
A
#
# COMPACT_ATOMS: atom_id res chain seq x y z
N VAL A 1 -31.78 57.38 -0.58
CA VAL A 1 -32.46 56.47 0.36
C VAL A 1 -32.77 55.18 -0.35
N LYS A 2 -31.98 54.10 -0.14
CA LYS A 2 -32.30 52.71 -0.52
C LYS A 2 -32.15 51.83 0.73
N PRO A 3 -33.09 50.90 0.99
CA PRO A 3 -33.11 50.11 2.21
C PRO A 3 -32.10 48.95 2.19
N GLY A 4 -31.67 48.59 3.40
CA GLY A 4 -30.62 47.59 3.66
C GLY A 4 -30.97 46.16 3.23
N ARG A 5 -29.94 45.40 2.87
CA ARG A 5 -30.03 43.97 2.69
C ARG A 5 -29.90 43.28 4.05
N HIS A 6 -30.91 42.50 4.38
CA HIS A 6 -30.84 41.54 5.49
C HIS A 6 -29.80 40.46 5.18
N PHE A 7 -28.90 40.24 6.12
CA PHE A 7 -28.07 39.02 6.16
C PHE A 7 -28.96 37.86 6.62
N GLU A 8 -29.19 36.89 5.76
CA GLU A 8 -29.70 35.59 6.20
C GLU A 8 -28.50 34.73 6.72
N PRO A 9 -28.68 34.06 7.86
CA PRO A 9 -27.65 33.14 8.35
C PRO A 9 -27.60 31.91 7.43
N GLY A 10 -26.42 31.59 6.92
CA GLY A 10 -26.14 30.38 6.14
C GLY A 10 -26.51 29.10 6.88
N PRO A 11 -26.70 27.99 6.16
CA PRO A 11 -27.21 26.78 6.74
C PRO A 11 -26.21 26.19 7.75
N ILE A 12 -26.72 25.90 8.93
CA ILE A 12 -26.01 25.14 9.98
C ILE A 12 -25.74 23.74 9.44
N PHE A 13 -24.48 23.39 9.25
CA PHE A 13 -24.06 22.04 8.91
C PHE A 13 -24.52 21.06 9.98
N HIS A 14 -25.59 20.33 9.68
CA HIS A 14 -25.96 19.16 10.47
C HIS A 14 -24.96 18.05 10.17
N CYS A 15 -24.07 17.83 11.11
CA CYS A 15 -23.26 16.63 11.16
C CYS A 15 -24.20 15.42 11.22
N ARG A 16 -24.45 14.76 10.09
CA ARG A 16 -25.22 13.50 10.09
C ARG A 16 -24.39 12.48 10.86
N SER A 17 -24.95 11.97 11.93
CA SER A 17 -24.29 11.07 12.85
C SER A 17 -23.86 9.76 12.15
N LEU A 18 -22.78 9.17 12.63
CA LEU A 18 -22.27 7.84 12.25
C LEU A 18 -23.40 6.78 12.17
N ALA A 19 -24.45 6.95 12.99
CA ALA A 19 -25.63 6.10 13.01
C ALA A 19 -26.45 6.13 11.69
N ALA A 20 -26.43 7.23 10.93
CA ALA A 20 -27.12 7.33 9.65
C ALA A 20 -26.37 6.56 8.55
N LEU A 21 -25.04 6.60 8.55
CA LEU A 21 -24.22 5.80 7.63
C LEU A 21 -24.37 4.29 7.88
N LEU A 22 -24.44 3.89 9.16
CA LEU A 22 -24.64 2.48 9.53
C LEU A 22 -26.07 1.99 9.21
N SER A 23 -27.08 2.85 9.26
CA SER A 23 -28.47 2.46 8.96
C SER A 23 -28.72 2.29 7.46
N GLU A 24 -28.12 3.11 6.61
CA GLU A 24 -28.24 2.95 5.15
C GLU A 24 -27.41 1.76 4.63
N ALA A 25 -26.22 1.50 5.20
CA ALA A 25 -25.44 0.30 4.91
C ALA A 25 -26.16 -1.01 5.32
N SER A 26 -26.91 -0.99 6.44
CA SER A 26 -27.68 -2.13 6.93
C SER A 26 -28.84 -2.51 6.00
N LEU A 27 -29.44 -1.56 5.31
CA LEU A 27 -30.56 -1.80 4.39
C LEU A 27 -30.12 -2.34 3.02
N CYS A 28 -28.92 -1.96 2.53
CA CYS A 28 -28.38 -2.51 1.28
C CYS A 28 -27.79 -3.93 1.43
N VAL A 29 -27.19 -4.23 2.58
CA VAL A 29 -26.63 -5.57 2.87
C VAL A 29 -27.70 -6.65 2.93
N SER A 30 -28.94 -6.30 3.32
CA SER A 30 -30.01 -7.30 3.48
C SER A 30 -30.61 -7.82 2.16
N ALA A 31 -30.42 -7.16 1.04
CA ALA A 31 -31.06 -7.51 -0.24
C ALA A 31 -30.16 -8.38 -1.16
N SER A 32 -28.83 -8.18 -1.17
CA SER A 32 -27.92 -8.91 -2.08
C SER A 32 -27.24 -10.13 -1.46
N LEU A 33 -27.21 -10.25 -0.15
CA LEU A 33 -26.60 -11.40 0.55
C LEU A 33 -27.44 -12.68 0.52
N ARG A 34 -28.68 -12.66 -0.02
CA ARG A 34 -29.61 -13.78 0.11
C ARG A 34 -29.39 -14.96 -0.84
N GLU A 35 -28.69 -14.84 -1.94
CA GLU A 35 -28.66 -15.94 -2.91
C GLU A 35 -27.31 -16.66 -3.09
N TYR A 36 -26.16 -16.05 -2.82
CA TYR A 36 -24.87 -16.70 -3.06
C TYR A 36 -24.02 -16.96 -1.81
N SER A 37 -24.10 -16.13 -0.78
CA SER A 37 -23.22 -16.23 0.39
C SER A 37 -23.65 -17.28 1.42
N ILE A 38 -24.94 -17.59 1.52
CA ILE A 38 -25.48 -18.54 2.51
C ILE A 38 -25.13 -20.00 2.12
N SER A 39 -25.04 -20.31 0.84
CA SER A 39 -24.73 -21.67 0.38
C SER A 39 -23.27 -22.06 0.60
N ILE A 40 -22.34 -21.13 0.56
CA ILE A 40 -20.91 -21.40 0.82
C ILE A 40 -20.66 -21.48 2.34
N LEU A 41 -21.30 -20.64 3.13
CA LEU A 41 -21.14 -20.64 4.59
C LEU A 41 -21.79 -21.87 5.25
N LEU A 42 -22.94 -22.33 4.75
CA LEU A 42 -23.63 -23.52 5.25
C LEU A 42 -22.97 -24.84 4.82
N GLY A 43 -22.25 -24.87 3.71
CA GLY A 43 -21.45 -26.03 3.28
C GLY A 43 -20.24 -26.32 4.18
N LEU A 44 -19.73 -25.31 4.88
CA LEU A 44 -18.60 -25.43 5.81
C LEU A 44 -19.02 -25.86 7.23
N LEU A 45 -20.32 -25.79 7.57
CA LEU A 45 -20.84 -26.11 8.92
C LEU A 45 -21.24 -27.56 9.15
N SER A 46 -21.16 -28.43 8.13
CA SER A 46 -21.57 -29.83 8.24
C SER A 46 -20.42 -30.83 8.38
N VAL A 47 -19.35 -30.49 9.13
CA VAL A 47 -18.27 -31.45 9.43
C VAL A 47 -18.43 -31.96 10.88
N THR A 48 -18.81 -33.21 10.98
CA THR A 48 -18.96 -33.99 12.22
C THR A 48 -17.61 -34.42 12.79
N SER A 49 -17.47 -34.32 14.11
CA SER A 49 -16.52 -34.95 15.06
C SER A 49 -15.05 -35.07 14.65
N VAL A 50 -14.16 -34.28 15.29
CA VAL A 50 -12.77 -34.16 14.87
C VAL A 50 -11.76 -33.99 15.97
N SER A 51 -10.65 -34.72 15.78
CA SER A 51 -9.33 -34.46 16.34
C SER A 51 -8.78 -33.07 15.94
N ALA A 52 -8.47 -32.23 16.92
CA ALA A 52 -7.63 -31.01 16.88
C ALA A 52 -7.60 -30.21 15.55
N GLN A 53 -8.72 -29.64 15.17
CA GLN A 53 -8.80 -28.57 14.19
C GLN A 53 -8.59 -27.23 14.91
N THR A 54 -7.68 -26.40 14.43
CA THR A 54 -7.47 -25.04 14.96
C THR A 54 -8.14 -24.03 14.05
N TRP A 55 -8.89 -23.11 14.67
CA TRP A 55 -9.46 -21.96 14.00
C TRP A 55 -8.71 -20.72 14.43
N ASP A 56 -8.31 -19.91 13.47
CA ASP A 56 -7.73 -18.60 13.69
C ASP A 56 -8.74 -17.56 13.22
N THR A 57 -9.15 -16.67 14.12
CA THR A 57 -10.10 -15.60 13.81
C THR A 57 -9.57 -14.29 14.38
N GLY A 58 -9.87 -13.21 13.72
CA GLY A 58 -9.52 -11.87 14.16
C GLY A 58 -9.93 -10.84 13.12
N GLY A 59 -9.67 -9.59 13.40
CA GLY A 59 -10.00 -8.55 12.45
C GLY A 59 -9.93 -7.17 13.07
N TYR A 60 -10.47 -6.20 12.35
CA TYR A 60 -10.54 -4.83 12.85
C TYR A 60 -11.77 -4.09 12.31
N LEU A 61 -12.12 -3.04 13.02
CA LEU A 61 -12.93 -1.93 12.53
C LEU A 61 -12.10 -0.66 12.65
N LYS A 62 -11.78 -0.03 11.50
CA LYS A 62 -11.01 1.22 11.42
C LYS A 62 -11.88 2.34 10.87
N TYR A 63 -11.87 3.46 11.56
CA TYR A 63 -12.35 4.73 11.02
C TYR A 63 -11.18 5.64 10.73
N ARG A 64 -11.13 6.25 9.54
CA ARG A 64 -10.09 7.18 9.13
C ARG A 64 -10.71 8.47 8.63
N PHE A 65 -10.17 9.57 9.09
CA PHE A 65 -10.41 10.91 8.57
C PHE A 65 -9.13 11.45 7.97
N GLN A 66 -9.22 12.00 6.77
CA GLN A 66 -8.10 12.65 6.08
C GLN A 66 -8.50 14.07 5.69
N TYR A 67 -7.56 14.99 5.85
CA TYR A 67 -7.69 16.36 5.41
C TYR A 67 -6.43 16.74 4.65
N ALA A 68 -6.59 17.40 3.49
CA ALA A 68 -5.49 17.94 2.71
C ALA A 68 -5.78 19.39 2.32
N SER A 69 -4.74 20.21 2.31
CA SER A 69 -4.77 21.62 1.87
C SER A 69 -3.96 21.76 0.60
N TYR A 70 -4.49 22.48 -0.35
CA TYR A 70 -3.91 22.66 -1.67
C TYR A 70 -3.55 24.12 -1.96
N PRO A 71 -2.46 24.40 -2.65
CA PRO A 71 -2.16 25.74 -3.16
C PRO A 71 -3.06 26.07 -4.36
N SER A 72 -3.17 27.34 -4.70
CA SER A 72 -4.09 27.82 -5.74
C SER A 72 -3.78 27.35 -7.17
N ASP A 73 -2.55 26.92 -7.41
CA ASP A 73 -2.06 26.36 -8.68
C ASP A 73 -2.14 24.83 -8.72
N SER A 74 -2.66 24.19 -7.67
CA SER A 74 -2.93 22.75 -7.67
C SER A 74 -4.13 22.41 -8.54
N TYR A 75 -4.03 21.39 -9.39
CA TYR A 75 -5.15 20.87 -10.17
C TYR A 75 -6.31 20.43 -9.26
N THR A 76 -6.00 19.80 -8.12
CA THR A 76 -7.00 19.44 -7.11
C THR A 76 -7.71 20.69 -6.54
N SER A 77 -6.98 21.79 -6.33
CA SER A 77 -7.59 23.05 -5.88
C SER A 77 -8.62 23.60 -6.88
N PHE A 78 -8.39 23.39 -8.16
CA PHE A 78 -9.32 23.76 -9.21
C PHE A 78 -10.59 22.90 -9.19
N LEU A 79 -10.47 21.58 -8.97
CA LEU A 79 -11.60 20.63 -8.95
C LEU A 79 -12.42 20.73 -7.65
N ALA A 80 -11.75 20.75 -6.50
CA ALA A 80 -12.37 20.57 -5.18
C ALA A 80 -12.22 21.78 -4.25
N GLY A 81 -11.52 22.84 -4.68
CA GLY A 81 -11.21 23.99 -3.83
C GLY A 81 -9.93 23.84 -3.04
N SER A 82 -9.65 24.78 -2.13
CA SER A 82 -8.36 24.87 -1.42
C SER A 82 -8.11 23.74 -0.40
N SER A 83 -9.05 22.85 -0.17
CA SER A 83 -8.92 21.71 0.75
C SER A 83 -9.94 20.63 0.48
N THR A 84 -9.59 19.40 0.86
CA THR A 84 -10.49 18.23 0.85
C THR A 84 -10.60 17.60 2.23
N ALA A 85 -11.75 16.95 2.47
CA ALA A 85 -12.01 16.21 3.68
C ALA A 85 -12.66 14.86 3.34
N ASP A 86 -12.00 13.78 3.71
CA ASP A 86 -12.39 12.42 3.39
C ASP A 86 -12.54 11.56 4.64
N ASN A 87 -13.51 10.66 4.61
CA ASN A 87 -13.80 9.70 5.67
C ASN A 87 -13.79 8.29 5.09
N ALA A 88 -13.24 7.36 5.80
CA ALA A 88 -13.25 5.95 5.46
C ALA A 88 -13.60 5.09 6.66
N LEU A 89 -14.49 4.14 6.48
CA LEU A 89 -14.74 3.07 7.43
C LEU A 89 -14.30 1.75 6.78
N ALA A 90 -13.39 1.05 7.42
CA ALA A 90 -12.89 -0.23 6.97
C ALA A 90 -13.17 -1.31 8.03
N PHE A 91 -13.82 -2.38 7.62
CA PHE A 91 -14.02 -3.58 8.41
C PHE A 91 -13.25 -4.73 7.77
N ARG A 92 -12.53 -5.51 8.58
CA ARG A 92 -11.86 -6.73 8.16
C ARG A 92 -12.18 -7.88 9.11
N TYR A 93 -12.42 -9.05 8.55
CA TYR A 93 -12.57 -10.28 9.29
C TYR A 93 -11.68 -11.37 8.68
N ASN A 94 -10.74 -11.86 9.46
CA ASN A 94 -9.81 -12.90 9.06
C ASN A 94 -10.30 -14.25 9.59
N LEU A 95 -10.33 -15.25 8.73
CA LEU A 95 -10.71 -16.60 9.04
C LEU A 95 -9.66 -17.57 8.52
N GLY A 96 -9.04 -18.31 9.42
CA GLY A 96 -8.11 -19.39 9.10
C GLY A 96 -8.57 -20.72 9.70
N VAL A 97 -8.33 -21.81 8.99
CA VAL A 97 -8.52 -23.16 9.50
C VAL A 97 -7.31 -24.03 9.17
N ARG A 98 -6.84 -24.79 10.16
CA ARG A 98 -5.74 -25.73 9.98
C ARG A 98 -6.11 -27.11 10.50
N HIS A 99 -5.79 -28.15 9.71
CA HIS A 99 -6.03 -29.53 10.07
C HIS A 99 -5.06 -30.49 9.36
N LYS A 100 -4.23 -31.23 10.12
CA LYS A 100 -3.29 -32.28 9.61
C LYS A 100 -2.43 -31.82 8.42
N GLY A 101 -1.82 -30.64 8.53
CA GLY A 101 -1.00 -30.04 7.48
C GLY A 101 -1.77 -29.23 6.44
N TRP A 102 -3.06 -29.43 6.28
CA TRP A 102 -3.91 -28.56 5.44
C TRP A 102 -4.23 -27.26 6.15
N ASP A 103 -4.18 -26.16 5.41
CA ASP A 103 -4.65 -24.85 5.84
C ASP A 103 -5.52 -24.20 4.77
N ALA A 104 -6.48 -23.39 5.21
CA ALA A 104 -7.26 -22.52 4.33
C ALA A 104 -7.50 -21.18 5.02
N TRP A 105 -7.46 -20.12 4.25
CA TRP A 105 -7.57 -18.73 4.70
C TRP A 105 -8.58 -17.97 3.86
N ALA A 106 -9.42 -17.18 4.53
CA ALA A 106 -10.33 -16.24 3.89
C ALA A 106 -10.38 -14.95 4.72
N ASP A 107 -9.90 -13.83 4.15
CA ASP A 107 -9.95 -12.52 4.78
C ASP A 107 -10.95 -11.65 4.01
N TYR A 108 -12.06 -11.37 4.64
CA TYR A 108 -13.09 -10.49 4.12
C TYR A 108 -12.82 -9.05 4.50
N GLN A 109 -12.98 -8.13 3.56
CA GLN A 109 -12.85 -6.69 3.76
C GLN A 109 -14.11 -5.98 3.24
N PHE A 110 -14.61 -5.02 4.01
CA PHE A 110 -15.62 -4.06 3.60
C PHE A 110 -15.06 -2.65 3.79
N GLN A 111 -15.29 -1.78 2.81
CA GLN A 111 -14.89 -0.39 2.86
C GLN A 111 -16.07 0.51 2.49
N ALA A 112 -16.27 1.58 3.25
CA ALA A 112 -17.18 2.66 2.93
C ALA A 112 -16.41 3.98 2.97
N LEU A 113 -16.45 4.72 1.87
CA LEU A 113 -15.71 5.95 1.63
C LEU A 113 -16.69 7.10 1.44
N TYR A 114 -16.37 8.23 2.01
CA TYR A 114 -17.16 9.44 1.85
C TYR A 114 -16.27 10.68 1.90
N GLY A 115 -16.26 11.46 0.83
CA GLY A 115 -15.50 12.71 0.84
C GLY A 115 -15.32 13.35 -0.52
N ASP A 116 -14.60 14.45 -0.50
CA ASP A 116 -14.35 15.28 -1.67
C ASP A 116 -13.50 14.55 -2.72
N THR A 117 -12.49 13.78 -2.25
CA THR A 117 -11.61 13.01 -3.15
C THR A 117 -12.39 11.97 -3.95
N ILE A 118 -13.40 11.33 -3.36
CA ILE A 118 -14.26 10.36 -4.05
C ILE A 118 -15.08 11.02 -5.16
N GLU A 119 -15.53 12.24 -4.95
CA GLU A 119 -16.30 13.00 -5.94
C GLU A 119 -15.44 13.40 -7.14
N PHE A 120 -14.37 14.15 -6.90
CA PHE A 120 -13.59 14.72 -7.98
C PHE A 120 -12.70 13.71 -8.70
N SER A 121 -12.34 12.58 -8.05
CA SER A 121 -11.50 11.55 -8.70
C SER A 121 -12.14 10.94 -9.95
N ARG A 122 -13.45 11.08 -10.15
CA ARG A 122 -14.13 10.70 -11.40
C ARG A 122 -13.86 11.66 -12.55
N ASP A 123 -13.53 12.90 -12.23
CA ASP A 123 -13.31 13.98 -13.21
C ASP A 123 -11.82 14.17 -13.52
N ILE A 124 -10.94 13.45 -12.80
CA ILE A 124 -9.51 13.46 -13.09
C ILE A 124 -9.28 12.56 -14.32
N PRO A 125 -8.59 13.06 -15.35
CA PRO A 125 -8.12 12.20 -16.44
C PRO A 125 -7.24 11.07 -15.88
N ASP A 126 -7.22 9.94 -16.55
CA ASP A 126 -6.29 8.84 -16.22
C ASP A 126 -4.85 9.35 -16.37
N LEU A 127 -4.29 9.82 -15.27
CA LEU A 127 -2.89 10.20 -15.16
C LEU A 127 -2.14 8.98 -14.62
N PRO A 128 -1.20 8.41 -15.38
CA PRO A 128 -0.50 7.17 -15.00
C PRO A 128 0.25 7.23 -13.66
N VAL A 129 0.51 8.45 -13.19
CA VAL A 129 1.18 8.70 -11.89
C VAL A 129 0.24 8.71 -10.69
N LEU A 130 -1.08 8.59 -10.92
CA LEU A 130 -2.07 8.50 -9.84
C LEU A 130 -2.53 7.05 -9.66
N PRO A 131 -2.71 6.61 -8.40
CA PRO A 131 -3.23 5.27 -8.13
C PRO A 131 -4.69 5.16 -8.55
N ASP A 132 -5.12 3.94 -8.80
CA ASP A 132 -6.52 3.64 -9.07
C ASP A 132 -7.43 4.13 -7.96
N ARG A 133 -8.58 4.66 -8.35
CA ARG A 133 -9.55 5.27 -7.45
C ARG A 133 -10.15 4.30 -6.44
N LEU A 134 -10.52 3.12 -6.90
CA LEU A 134 -11.05 2.02 -6.08
C LEU A 134 -10.29 0.73 -6.42
N PRO A 135 -10.06 -0.14 -5.44
CA PRO A 135 -9.49 -1.46 -5.73
C PRO A 135 -10.41 -2.26 -6.66
N ASP A 136 -9.84 -2.89 -7.67
CA ASP A 136 -10.49 -3.83 -8.56
C ASP A 136 -9.70 -5.16 -8.65
N ASP A 137 -10.18 -6.07 -9.46
CA ASP A 137 -9.55 -7.35 -9.75
C ASP A 137 -9.44 -7.64 -11.25
N ASP A 138 -9.50 -6.61 -12.09
CA ASP A 138 -9.58 -6.74 -13.55
C ASP A 138 -8.40 -7.54 -14.13
N HIS A 139 -7.19 -7.34 -13.56
CA HIS A 139 -6.00 -8.09 -13.95
C HIS A 139 -5.70 -9.31 -13.08
N ARG A 140 -6.54 -9.67 -12.09
CA ARG A 140 -6.35 -10.84 -11.24
C ARG A 140 -7.04 -12.09 -11.79
N LEU A 141 -6.53 -13.27 -11.41
CA LEU A 141 -7.13 -14.54 -11.84
C LEU A 141 -8.58 -14.66 -11.35
N PHE A 142 -8.85 -14.27 -10.09
CA PHE A 142 -10.17 -14.33 -9.47
C PHE A 142 -10.74 -12.94 -9.28
N ASP A 143 -11.99 -12.76 -9.70
CA ASP A 143 -12.76 -11.55 -9.36
C ASP A 143 -13.40 -11.75 -7.97
N LEU A 144 -12.81 -11.13 -6.95
CA LEU A 144 -13.20 -11.24 -5.54
C LEU A 144 -13.56 -9.88 -4.95
N THR A 145 -13.63 -8.83 -5.78
CA THR A 145 -13.97 -7.46 -5.40
C THR A 145 -15.32 -7.07 -6.02
N HIS A 146 -16.21 -6.49 -5.22
CA HIS A 146 -17.49 -6.01 -5.69
C HIS A 146 -17.75 -4.60 -5.18
N VAL A 147 -17.97 -3.66 -6.13
CA VAL A 147 -18.39 -2.29 -5.83
C VAL A 147 -19.89 -2.24 -5.62
N ILE A 148 -20.31 -1.88 -4.40
CA ILE A 148 -21.72 -1.78 -4.01
C ILE A 148 -22.33 -0.47 -4.53
N THR A 149 -21.59 0.61 -4.39
CA THR A 149 -22.01 1.95 -4.83
C THR A 149 -20.79 2.82 -5.11
N ASP A 150 -20.91 3.69 -6.08
CA ASP A 150 -19.93 4.69 -6.43
C ASP A 150 -20.64 5.89 -7.06
N VAL A 151 -21.16 6.79 -6.23
CA VAL A 151 -22.01 7.93 -6.65
C VAL A 151 -21.68 9.15 -5.80
N ASP A 152 -21.51 10.29 -6.43
CA ASP A 152 -21.19 11.58 -5.77
C ASP A 152 -19.98 11.44 -4.84
N LYS A 153 -20.12 11.83 -3.58
CA LYS A 153 -19.07 11.73 -2.53
C LYS A 153 -19.00 10.37 -1.86
N ARG A 154 -19.65 9.33 -2.38
CA ARG A 154 -19.78 8.03 -1.72
C ARG A 154 -19.30 6.90 -2.60
N ALA A 155 -18.48 6.04 -2.01
CA ALA A 155 -18.18 4.74 -2.56
C ALA A 155 -18.23 3.68 -1.47
N ALA A 156 -18.68 2.48 -1.81
CA ALA A 156 -18.63 1.34 -0.92
C ALA A 156 -18.33 0.07 -1.73
N LEU A 157 -17.47 -0.76 -1.18
CA LEU A 157 -17.08 -2.02 -1.80
C LEU A 157 -16.83 -3.09 -0.73
N HIS A 158 -16.87 -4.34 -1.16
CA HIS A 158 -16.38 -5.45 -0.36
C HIS A 158 -15.56 -6.41 -1.21
N ARG A 159 -14.64 -7.14 -0.56
CA ARG A 159 -13.74 -8.07 -1.25
C ARG A 159 -13.26 -9.19 -0.33
N LEU A 160 -12.82 -10.29 -0.94
CA LEU A 160 -11.93 -11.23 -0.29
C LEU A 160 -10.48 -10.87 -0.62
N ASP A 161 -9.83 -10.19 0.32
CA ASP A 161 -8.43 -9.75 0.18
C ASP A 161 -7.45 -10.93 0.29
N ARG A 162 -7.87 -12.02 0.93
CA ARG A 162 -7.18 -13.31 0.95
C ARG A 162 -8.20 -14.40 0.72
N LEU A 163 -7.84 -15.35 -0.12
CA LEU A 163 -8.57 -16.60 -0.31
C LEU A 163 -7.59 -17.65 -0.80
N SER A 164 -7.09 -18.49 0.09
CA SER A 164 -6.09 -19.49 -0.26
C SER A 164 -6.26 -20.79 0.49
N ALA A 165 -5.77 -21.87 -0.11
CA ALA A 165 -5.66 -23.16 0.52
C ALA A 165 -4.25 -23.73 0.32
N GLY A 166 -3.73 -24.44 1.32
CA GLY A 166 -2.37 -24.93 1.29
C GLY A 166 -2.20 -26.24 2.05
N TYR A 167 -1.01 -26.80 1.86
CA TYR A 167 -0.54 -27.96 2.60
C TYR A 167 0.89 -27.72 3.08
N THR A 168 1.09 -27.91 4.38
CA THR A 168 2.36 -27.67 5.06
C THR A 168 2.83 -28.98 5.70
N THR A 169 4.08 -29.33 5.46
CA THR A 169 4.82 -30.38 6.16
C THR A 169 5.94 -29.76 6.98
N ASP A 170 6.80 -30.55 7.60
CA ASP A 170 7.98 -30.07 8.35
C ASP A 170 8.98 -29.32 7.44
N GLN A 171 9.02 -29.62 6.15
CA GLN A 171 10.00 -29.07 5.22
C GLN A 171 9.39 -28.37 4.00
N THR A 172 8.09 -28.51 3.75
CA THR A 172 7.49 -28.03 2.50
C THR A 172 6.18 -27.30 2.79
N VAL A 173 6.00 -26.16 2.14
CA VAL A 173 4.73 -25.44 2.05
C VAL A 173 4.34 -25.34 0.59
N ILE A 174 3.10 -25.67 0.27
CA ILE A 174 2.49 -25.39 -1.04
C ILE A 174 1.15 -24.69 -0.76
N ARG A 175 0.91 -23.57 -1.39
CA ARG A 175 -0.35 -22.81 -1.23
C ARG A 175 -0.79 -22.21 -2.55
N PHE A 176 -2.09 -22.28 -2.83
CA PHE A 176 -2.70 -21.70 -4.02
C PHE A 176 -3.84 -20.76 -3.64
N GLY A 177 -3.98 -19.66 -4.38
CA GLY A 177 -5.02 -18.66 -4.25
C GLY A 177 -4.49 -17.28 -3.93
N ARG A 178 -5.38 -16.36 -3.52
CA ARG A 178 -5.03 -14.97 -3.20
C ARG A 178 -4.27 -14.89 -1.89
N GLN A 179 -3.02 -14.47 -1.97
CA GLN A 179 -2.11 -14.34 -0.83
C GLN A 179 -1.08 -13.25 -1.10
N ALA A 180 -0.42 -12.73 -0.06
CA ALA A 180 0.68 -11.78 -0.20
C ALA A 180 2.00 -12.46 0.14
N ILE A 181 3.03 -12.06 -0.58
CA ILE A 181 4.42 -12.35 -0.26
C ILE A 181 5.17 -11.03 -0.11
N SER A 182 6.25 -11.03 0.67
CA SER A 182 7.17 -9.90 0.77
C SER A 182 8.58 -10.43 0.73
N TRP A 183 9.35 -9.90 -0.19
CA TRP A 183 10.76 -10.21 -0.36
C TRP A 183 11.57 -8.91 -0.24
N GLY A 184 12.89 -9.03 -0.08
CA GLY A 184 13.76 -7.89 0.09
C GLY A 184 14.08 -7.55 1.54
N ASN A 185 15.17 -6.81 1.72
CA ASN A 185 15.78 -6.51 3.01
C ASN A 185 15.73 -5.02 3.34
N GLY A 186 15.38 -4.15 2.37
CA GLY A 186 15.17 -2.73 2.60
C GLY A 186 14.08 -2.48 3.65
N MET A 187 14.21 -1.42 4.40
CA MET A 187 13.27 -1.10 5.49
C MET A 187 12.21 -0.09 5.07
N ILE A 188 12.52 0.75 4.09
CA ILE A 188 11.66 1.81 3.58
C ILE A 188 11.37 1.57 2.10
N PHE A 189 12.41 1.47 1.27
CA PHE A 189 12.32 1.09 -0.13
C PHE A 189 12.70 -0.37 -0.29
N THR A 190 11.95 -1.12 -1.07
CA THR A 190 12.11 -2.56 -1.19
C THR A 190 12.16 -3.01 -2.66
N PRO A 191 13.26 -2.75 -3.40
CA PRO A 191 13.32 -3.06 -4.83
C PRO A 191 13.16 -4.54 -5.16
N MET A 192 13.48 -5.46 -4.24
CA MET A 192 13.24 -6.90 -4.41
C MET A 192 11.81 -7.33 -4.13
N ASP A 193 10.96 -6.45 -3.57
CA ASP A 193 9.56 -6.71 -3.26
C ASP A 193 8.64 -6.15 -4.35
N PHE A 194 8.71 -6.67 -5.55
CA PHE A 194 7.94 -6.21 -6.70
C PHE A 194 6.53 -6.82 -6.82
N PHE A 195 6.11 -7.64 -5.87
CA PHE A 195 4.73 -8.14 -5.78
C PHE A 195 3.91 -7.30 -4.81
N ASN A 196 3.28 -6.23 -5.30
CA ASN A 196 2.48 -5.28 -4.51
C ASN A 196 3.24 -4.71 -3.29
N PRO A 197 4.39 -4.04 -3.46
CA PRO A 197 5.13 -3.44 -2.37
C PRO A 197 4.28 -2.39 -1.63
N PHE A 198 4.64 -2.10 -0.40
CA PHE A 198 4.06 -0.96 0.30
C PHE A 198 4.64 0.35 -0.25
N ASP A 199 3.77 1.36 -0.39
CA ASP A 199 4.25 2.74 -0.54
C ASP A 199 5.17 3.09 0.65
N PRO A 200 6.40 3.57 0.40
CA PRO A 200 7.33 3.98 1.46
C PRO A 200 6.74 5.01 2.43
N ALA A 201 5.87 5.90 1.95
CA ALA A 201 5.20 6.94 2.73
C ALA A 201 3.87 6.49 3.37
N ALA A 202 3.41 5.26 3.12
CA ALA A 202 2.18 4.74 3.72
C ALA A 202 2.26 4.73 5.25
N ILE A 203 1.22 5.27 5.90
CA ILE A 203 1.13 5.39 7.36
C ILE A 203 0.55 4.13 8.02
N ASP A 204 -0.24 3.34 7.30
CA ASP A 204 -0.79 2.06 7.75
C ASP A 204 -0.29 0.96 6.80
N LYS A 205 0.67 0.17 7.27
CA LYS A 205 1.31 -0.93 6.54
C LYS A 205 0.93 -2.31 7.11
N GLU A 206 -0.24 -2.41 7.72
CA GLU A 206 -0.63 -3.63 8.42
C GLU A 206 -0.98 -4.78 7.45
N TYR A 207 -1.61 -4.47 6.33
CA TYR A 207 -2.02 -5.47 5.35
C TYR A 207 -1.57 -5.09 3.94
N LYS A 208 -0.73 -5.94 3.36
CA LYS A 208 -0.29 -5.86 1.98
C LYS A 208 -1.35 -6.42 1.04
N THR A 209 -1.58 -5.81 -0.10
CA THR A 209 -2.47 -6.35 -1.14
C THR A 209 -1.99 -7.72 -1.61
N GLY A 210 -2.91 -8.67 -1.83
CA GLY A 210 -2.62 -10.01 -2.30
C GLY A 210 -2.78 -10.17 -3.80
N ASP A 211 -2.01 -11.13 -4.36
CA ASP A 211 -2.15 -11.62 -5.73
C ASP A 211 -2.60 -13.07 -5.75
N ASP A 212 -3.19 -13.49 -6.86
CA ASP A 212 -3.57 -14.88 -7.09
C ASP A 212 -2.38 -15.67 -7.59
N MET A 213 -1.87 -16.60 -6.76
CA MET A 213 -0.60 -17.27 -7.05
C MET A 213 -0.56 -18.71 -6.56
N LEU A 214 0.31 -19.49 -7.18
CA LEU A 214 0.84 -20.73 -6.64
C LEU A 214 2.17 -20.41 -5.94
N TYR A 215 2.23 -20.66 -4.64
CA TYR A 215 3.43 -20.50 -3.82
C TYR A 215 3.96 -21.85 -3.35
N GLY A 216 5.26 -22.03 -3.39
CA GLY A 216 5.95 -23.18 -2.84
C GLY A 216 7.17 -22.76 -2.04
N GLN A 217 7.44 -23.46 -0.92
CA GLN A 217 8.65 -23.26 -0.13
C GLN A 217 9.20 -24.63 0.30
N TYR A 218 10.52 -24.77 0.23
CA TYR A 218 11.24 -25.93 0.72
C TYR A 218 12.31 -25.50 1.73
N LEU A 219 12.13 -25.90 2.99
CA LEU A 219 13.04 -25.64 4.09
C LEU A 219 14.09 -26.76 4.16
N GLN A 220 15.35 -26.41 4.03
CA GLN A 220 16.47 -27.32 4.14
C GLN A 220 16.84 -27.58 5.62
N SER A 221 17.47 -28.72 5.91
CA SER A 221 17.85 -29.07 7.27
C SER A 221 18.90 -28.15 7.92
N ASN A 222 19.62 -27.37 7.12
CA ASN A 222 20.58 -26.35 7.57
C ASN A 222 19.96 -24.99 7.85
N GLY A 223 18.65 -24.86 7.71
CA GLY A 223 17.91 -23.61 7.89
C GLY A 223 17.76 -22.75 6.65
N ASN A 224 18.47 -23.05 5.56
CA ASN A 224 18.26 -22.35 4.28
C ASN A 224 16.92 -22.73 3.68
N ASP A 225 16.34 -21.86 2.84
CA ASP A 225 15.11 -22.18 2.15
C ASP A 225 15.11 -21.76 0.68
N LEU A 226 14.31 -22.46 -0.11
CA LEU A 226 14.01 -22.14 -1.49
C LEU A 226 12.52 -21.84 -1.60
N GLN A 227 12.20 -20.66 -2.12
CA GLN A 227 10.83 -20.21 -2.36
C GLN A 227 10.60 -20.08 -3.86
N GLY A 228 9.43 -20.49 -4.31
CA GLY A 228 8.99 -20.32 -5.69
C GLY A 228 7.60 -19.76 -5.73
N VAL A 229 7.32 -18.89 -6.69
CA VAL A 229 6.01 -18.29 -6.89
C VAL A 229 5.69 -18.23 -8.38
N TRP A 230 4.43 -18.49 -8.69
CA TRP A 230 3.82 -18.21 -9.99
C TRP A 230 2.58 -17.36 -9.76
N VAL A 231 2.67 -16.06 -10.08
CA VAL A 231 1.56 -15.10 -10.03
C VAL A 231 0.84 -15.15 -11.36
N ILE A 232 -0.45 -15.47 -11.32
CA ILE A 232 -1.28 -15.69 -12.49
C ILE A 232 -2.16 -14.45 -12.69
N ARG A 233 -2.04 -13.81 -13.86
CA ARG A 233 -2.76 -12.59 -14.18
C ARG A 233 -3.54 -12.70 -15.48
N ARG A 234 -4.44 -11.75 -15.71
CA ARG A 234 -5.21 -11.55 -16.94
C ARG A 234 -4.72 -10.30 -17.64
N ASP A 235 -4.71 -10.37 -18.96
CA ASP A 235 -4.51 -9.21 -19.84
C ASP A 235 -5.75 -8.29 -19.86
N ASP A 236 -5.67 -7.16 -20.55
CA ASP A 236 -6.78 -6.20 -20.74
C ASP A 236 -8.01 -6.81 -21.43
N TYR A 237 -7.87 -7.98 -22.05
CA TYR A 237 -8.95 -8.74 -22.68
C TYR A 237 -9.54 -9.82 -21.78
N GLY A 238 -9.03 -9.95 -20.55
CA GLY A 238 -9.45 -10.95 -19.57
C GLY A 238 -8.85 -12.35 -19.79
N ASN A 239 -7.86 -12.52 -20.67
CA ASN A 239 -7.21 -13.80 -20.92
C ASN A 239 -6.02 -14.00 -19.98
N VAL A 240 -5.82 -15.22 -19.51
CA VAL A 240 -4.60 -15.59 -18.79
C VAL A 240 -3.49 -15.82 -19.83
N THR A 241 -2.46 -15.00 -19.79
CA THR A 241 -1.35 -15.07 -20.75
C THR A 241 0.00 -15.04 -20.04
N SER A 242 1.03 -15.58 -20.69
CA SER A 242 2.38 -15.56 -20.16
C SER A 242 3.03 -14.16 -20.21
N GLU A 243 2.46 -13.22 -20.92
CA GLU A 243 2.98 -11.86 -21.05
C GLU A 243 2.77 -11.04 -19.76
N VAL A 244 1.67 -11.32 -19.03
CA VAL A 244 1.32 -10.64 -17.78
C VAL A 244 1.60 -11.46 -16.53
N ASP A 245 1.87 -12.77 -16.66
CA ASP A 245 2.23 -13.65 -15.55
C ASP A 245 3.63 -13.31 -14.99
N SER A 246 3.87 -13.76 -13.76
CA SER A 246 5.20 -13.68 -13.16
C SER A 246 5.60 -15.00 -12.53
N ILE A 247 6.83 -15.43 -12.78
CA ILE A 247 7.42 -16.61 -12.13
C ILE A 247 8.73 -16.17 -11.47
N ALA A 248 8.88 -16.48 -10.19
CA ALA A 248 10.09 -16.13 -9.46
C ALA A 248 10.57 -17.26 -8.53
N LEU A 249 11.87 -17.31 -8.34
CA LEU A 249 12.55 -18.20 -7.40
C LEU A 249 13.45 -17.35 -6.50
N LYS A 250 13.35 -17.57 -5.19
CA LYS A 250 14.23 -16.95 -4.20
C LYS A 250 14.90 -18.04 -3.36
N TYR A 251 16.20 -17.97 -3.21
CA TYR A 251 16.97 -18.75 -2.27
C TYR A 251 17.41 -17.86 -1.12
N HIS A 252 17.11 -18.26 0.11
CA HIS A 252 17.57 -17.62 1.34
C HIS A 252 18.55 -18.52 2.06
N GLY A 253 19.67 -17.98 2.50
CA GLY A 253 20.70 -18.74 3.17
C GLY A 253 21.48 -17.95 4.19
N PHE A 254 22.31 -18.68 4.97
CA PHE A 254 23.13 -18.15 6.04
C PHE A 254 24.59 -18.45 5.79
N VAL A 255 25.45 -17.46 6.03
CA VAL A 255 26.91 -17.61 6.01
C VAL A 255 27.48 -16.91 7.24
N SER A 256 28.03 -17.68 8.20
CA SER A 256 28.48 -17.15 9.48
C SER A 256 27.33 -16.38 10.18
N ASP A 257 27.51 -15.09 10.44
CA ASP A 257 26.53 -14.21 11.09
C ASP A 257 25.75 -13.33 10.09
N ALA A 258 25.84 -13.63 8.79
CA ALA A 258 25.15 -12.92 7.73
C ALA A 258 24.07 -13.79 7.10
N GLU A 259 22.96 -13.14 6.72
CA GLU A 259 21.91 -13.70 5.89
C GLU A 259 22.08 -13.19 4.46
N TYR A 260 21.71 -14.01 3.48
CA TYR A 260 21.73 -13.57 2.07
C TYR A 260 20.56 -14.15 1.30
N ASP A 261 20.13 -13.39 0.31
CA ASP A 261 19.10 -13.75 -0.66
C ASP A 261 19.66 -13.74 -2.07
N ILE A 262 19.20 -14.69 -2.88
CA ILE A 262 19.41 -14.70 -4.34
C ILE A 262 18.05 -14.89 -4.99
N LEU A 263 17.75 -14.04 -5.96
CA LEU A 263 16.47 -14.01 -6.67
C LEU A 263 16.69 -14.12 -8.17
N ALA A 264 15.83 -14.89 -8.84
CA ALA A 264 15.68 -14.88 -10.28
C ALA A 264 14.19 -14.90 -10.61
N ALA A 265 13.75 -14.00 -11.50
CA ALA A 265 12.35 -13.89 -11.88
C ALA A 265 12.19 -13.54 -13.36
N ARG A 266 11.09 -14.03 -13.95
CA ARG A 266 10.44 -13.38 -15.08
C ARG A 266 9.20 -12.69 -14.55
N HIS A 267 9.18 -11.36 -14.60
CA HIS A 267 8.12 -10.53 -14.07
C HIS A 267 7.50 -9.74 -15.22
N PHE A 268 6.26 -10.07 -15.57
CA PHE A 268 5.72 -9.76 -16.89
C PHE A 268 6.68 -10.27 -17.98
N GLU A 269 7.13 -9.43 -18.89
CA GLU A 269 8.10 -9.81 -19.92
C GLU A 269 9.56 -9.63 -19.52
N ASP A 270 9.83 -8.96 -18.39
CA ASP A 270 11.16 -8.62 -17.90
C ASP A 270 11.85 -9.79 -17.21
N LEU A 271 13.14 -9.96 -17.47
CA LEU A 271 14.00 -10.88 -16.74
C LEU A 271 14.71 -10.13 -15.61
N THR A 272 14.51 -10.57 -14.38
CA THR A 272 15.06 -9.90 -13.20
C THR A 272 15.95 -10.85 -12.40
N LEU A 273 17.13 -10.35 -12.01
CA LEU A 273 18.05 -11.01 -11.09
C LEU A 273 18.25 -10.11 -9.87
N GLY A 274 18.21 -10.69 -8.67
CA GLY A 274 18.39 -9.95 -7.43
C GLY A 274 19.32 -10.65 -6.45
N GLY A 275 19.92 -9.86 -5.59
CA GLY A 275 20.70 -10.36 -4.47
C GLY A 275 20.60 -9.41 -3.29
N GLY A 276 20.49 -9.96 -2.08
CA GLY A 276 20.38 -9.19 -0.86
C GLY A 276 21.22 -9.75 0.27
N ALA A 277 21.53 -8.92 1.26
CA ALA A 277 22.25 -9.37 2.45
C ALA A 277 21.89 -8.56 3.69
N ILE A 278 21.96 -9.22 4.84
CA ILE A 278 21.82 -8.64 6.18
C ILE A 278 23.01 -9.04 7.02
N PHE A 279 23.65 -8.09 7.69
CA PHE A 279 24.72 -8.39 8.64
C PHE A 279 24.86 -7.32 9.74
N ASN A 280 25.40 -7.73 10.87
CA ASN A 280 25.64 -6.84 11.98
C ASN A 280 26.88 -5.97 11.74
N LEU A 281 26.79 -4.67 11.96
CA LEU A 281 27.87 -3.71 11.82
C LEU A 281 27.86 -2.68 12.93
N GLY A 282 28.92 -2.62 13.74
CA GLY A 282 29.09 -1.57 14.75
C GLY A 282 27.97 -1.44 15.78
N GLY A 283 27.28 -2.54 16.12
CA GLY A 283 26.15 -2.57 17.03
C GLY A 283 24.80 -2.24 16.40
N GLY A 284 24.77 -1.92 15.12
CA GLY A 284 23.59 -1.80 14.29
C GLY A 284 23.49 -2.93 13.27
N VAL A 285 22.50 -2.84 12.40
CA VAL A 285 22.27 -3.83 11.33
C VAL A 285 22.31 -3.11 9.99
N LEU A 286 23.17 -3.58 9.10
CA LEU A 286 23.25 -3.16 7.71
C LEU A 286 22.48 -4.16 6.85
N ARG A 287 21.65 -3.66 5.95
CA ARG A 287 20.86 -4.41 4.99
C ARG A 287 21.03 -3.82 3.61
N GLY A 288 20.86 -4.63 2.59
CA GLY A 288 20.85 -4.10 1.23
C GLY A 288 20.37 -5.12 0.23
N ASP A 289 19.79 -4.59 -0.86
CA ASP A 289 19.36 -5.35 -2.02
C ASP A 289 19.89 -4.70 -3.30
N LEU A 290 20.21 -5.53 -4.26
CA LEU A 290 20.61 -5.13 -5.61
C LEU A 290 19.75 -5.88 -6.61
N MET A 291 19.27 -5.19 -7.63
CA MET A 291 18.43 -5.73 -8.69
C MET A 291 18.97 -5.34 -10.06
N LEU A 292 18.96 -6.30 -10.97
CA LEU A 292 19.19 -6.10 -12.40
C LEU A 292 17.96 -6.59 -13.15
N THR A 293 17.33 -5.71 -13.90
CA THR A 293 16.15 -6.02 -14.71
C THR A 293 16.48 -5.75 -16.17
N ALA A 294 16.41 -6.80 -16.99
CA ALA A 294 16.50 -6.68 -18.44
C ALA A 294 15.09 -6.46 -18.99
N THR A 295 14.80 -5.25 -19.43
CA THR A 295 13.58 -4.86 -20.14
C THR A 295 13.75 -5.10 -21.63
N ALA A 296 12.75 -4.78 -22.43
CA ALA A 296 12.83 -4.90 -23.89
C ALA A 296 13.96 -4.02 -24.49
N ASP A 297 14.22 -2.86 -23.91
CA ASP A 297 15.11 -1.84 -24.45
C ASP A 297 16.47 -1.79 -23.76
N ASP A 298 16.51 -2.00 -22.43
CA ASP A 298 17.68 -1.76 -21.60
C ASP A 298 17.88 -2.80 -20.48
N THR A 299 19.03 -2.70 -19.81
CA THR A 299 19.29 -3.36 -18.53
C THR A 299 19.36 -2.35 -17.42
N VAL A 300 18.39 -2.36 -16.55
CA VAL A 300 18.21 -1.39 -15.47
C VAL A 300 18.72 -1.96 -14.16
N PHE A 301 19.53 -1.15 -13.45
CA PHE A 301 20.02 -1.46 -12.10
C PHE A 301 19.24 -0.68 -11.06
N SER A 302 18.76 -1.34 -10.00
CA SER A 302 18.21 -0.69 -8.80
C SER A 302 18.83 -1.28 -7.54
N GLY A 303 18.93 -0.50 -6.48
CA GLY A 303 19.53 -1.00 -5.25
C GLY A 303 19.20 -0.14 -4.03
N VAL A 304 19.21 -0.77 -2.86
CA VAL A 304 18.97 -0.14 -1.56
C VAL A 304 20.04 -0.55 -0.56
N ALA A 305 20.45 0.39 0.28
CA ALA A 305 21.29 0.12 1.44
C ALA A 305 20.73 0.84 2.66
N SER A 306 20.50 0.10 3.74
CA SER A 306 19.80 0.51 4.94
C SER A 306 20.63 0.19 6.18
N TYR A 307 20.85 1.19 7.03
CA TYR A 307 21.47 0.99 8.34
C TYR A 307 20.51 1.35 9.44
N SER A 308 20.30 0.42 10.36
CA SER A 308 19.45 0.62 11.53
C SER A 308 20.26 0.48 12.81
N TYR A 309 20.00 1.38 13.76
CA TYR A 309 20.66 1.42 15.06
C TYR A 309 19.66 1.83 16.13
N SER A 310 19.78 1.25 17.35
CA SER A 310 18.94 1.58 18.49
C SER A 310 19.80 2.14 19.62
N TRP A 311 19.32 3.24 20.24
CA TRP A 311 19.99 3.90 21.37
C TRP A 311 18.98 4.47 22.36
N VAL A 312 19.46 4.86 23.52
CA VAL A 312 18.65 5.57 24.52
C VAL A 312 19.08 7.03 24.57
N TRP A 313 18.12 7.94 24.43
CA TRP A 313 18.32 9.37 24.59
C TRP A 313 17.16 9.99 25.36
N TRP A 314 17.46 10.84 26.35
CA TRP A 314 16.47 11.42 27.27
C TRP A 314 15.51 10.36 27.87
N ASN A 315 16.05 9.23 28.33
CA ASN A 315 15.29 8.10 28.85
C ASN A 315 14.20 7.56 27.88
N LYS A 316 14.38 7.73 26.58
CA LYS A 316 13.54 7.16 25.53
C LYS A 316 14.34 6.17 24.70
N ASN A 317 13.74 5.04 24.39
CA ASN A 317 14.27 4.13 23.40
C ASN A 317 14.03 4.73 22.00
N ILE A 318 15.07 4.81 21.21
CA ILE A 318 15.01 5.32 19.84
C ILE A 318 15.59 4.26 18.94
N SER A 319 14.87 3.92 17.87
CA SER A 319 15.36 3.07 16.78
C SER A 319 15.38 3.90 15.51
N GLY A 320 16.58 4.23 15.02
CA GLY A 320 16.78 5.01 13.82
C GLY A 320 17.09 4.15 12.62
N VAL A 321 16.68 4.60 11.45
CA VAL A 321 16.98 4.05 10.12
C VAL A 321 17.47 5.16 9.22
N ALA A 322 18.59 4.92 8.53
CA ALA A 322 19.02 5.71 7.39
C ALA A 322 19.15 4.78 6.19
N GLU A 323 18.51 5.16 5.09
CA GLU A 323 18.43 4.32 3.90
C GLU A 323 18.69 5.16 2.65
N VAL A 324 19.54 4.66 1.76
CA VAL A 324 19.76 5.21 0.43
C VAL A 324 19.16 4.25 -0.60
N PHE A 325 18.45 4.80 -1.57
CA PHE A 325 17.80 4.03 -2.63
C PHE A 325 18.17 4.63 -3.98
N TYR A 326 18.59 3.76 -4.88
CA TYR A 326 18.80 4.06 -6.29
C TYR A 326 17.73 3.33 -7.10
N ASN A 327 16.81 4.10 -7.71
CA ASN A 327 15.78 3.64 -8.62
C ASN A 327 16.26 3.79 -10.06
N GLY A 328 16.74 2.71 -10.67
CA GLY A 328 17.24 2.76 -12.05
C GLY A 328 16.21 3.16 -13.09
N PHE A 329 14.90 2.92 -12.82
CA PHE A 329 13.80 3.32 -13.69
C PHE A 329 13.45 4.81 -13.56
N GLY A 330 13.87 5.47 -12.47
CA GLY A 330 13.53 6.86 -12.18
C GLY A 330 14.15 7.84 -13.15
N GLN A 331 13.57 9.04 -13.24
CA GLN A 331 14.08 10.15 -14.03
C GLN A 331 15.44 10.62 -13.52
N PRO A 332 16.47 10.67 -14.37
CA PRO A 332 17.84 10.97 -13.90
C PRO A 332 18.08 12.44 -13.55
N ASN A 333 17.30 13.36 -14.13
CA ASN A 333 17.57 14.80 -14.08
C ASN A 333 16.55 15.58 -13.24
N GLY A 334 15.60 14.89 -12.58
CA GLY A 334 14.52 15.54 -11.83
C GLY A 334 13.56 16.34 -12.72
N ASP A 335 13.50 16.03 -14.02
CA ASP A 335 12.52 16.57 -14.95
C ASP A 335 11.30 15.67 -15.00
N TYR A 336 10.21 16.11 -14.39
CA TYR A 336 8.93 15.41 -14.32
C TYR A 336 7.84 16.10 -15.14
N SER A 337 8.24 16.81 -16.21
CA SER A 337 7.29 17.32 -17.19
C SER A 337 6.51 16.17 -17.83
N PRO A 338 5.25 16.38 -18.24
CA PRO A 338 4.44 15.34 -18.87
C PRO A 338 5.12 14.70 -20.07
N GLU A 339 5.84 15.48 -20.87
CA GLU A 339 6.60 15.00 -22.02
C GLU A 339 7.74 14.07 -21.61
N SER A 340 8.52 14.47 -20.60
CA SER A 340 9.65 13.69 -20.09
C SER A 340 9.19 12.39 -19.42
N LEU A 341 8.08 12.43 -18.69
CA LEU A 341 7.49 11.23 -18.10
C LEU A 341 6.93 10.27 -19.16
N ALA A 342 6.30 10.80 -20.21
CA ALA A 342 5.75 9.99 -21.31
C ALA A 342 6.83 9.27 -22.12
N GLU A 343 8.07 9.79 -22.15
CA GLU A 343 9.21 9.14 -22.80
C GLU A 343 9.81 8.00 -21.96
N ASN A 344 9.45 7.89 -20.66
CA ASN A 344 9.95 6.85 -19.76
C ASN A 344 8.86 5.80 -19.48
N GLU A 345 8.54 5.01 -20.50
CA GLU A 345 7.48 3.99 -20.44
C GLU A 345 7.70 2.99 -19.31
N ASP A 346 8.94 2.54 -19.09
CA ASP A 346 9.33 1.61 -18.03
C ASP A 346 8.97 2.12 -16.61
N LEU A 347 9.16 3.41 -16.34
CA LEU A 347 8.79 4.03 -15.07
C LEU A 347 7.27 4.09 -14.91
N ILE A 348 6.59 4.59 -15.94
CA ILE A 348 5.14 4.81 -15.92
C ILE A 348 4.39 3.49 -15.76
N GLU A 349 4.77 2.45 -16.47
CA GLU A 349 4.15 1.13 -16.33
C GLU A 349 4.30 0.57 -14.90
N ARG A 350 5.48 0.71 -14.28
CA ARG A 350 5.69 0.22 -12.92
C ARG A 350 4.94 1.01 -11.87
N ILE A 351 4.77 2.32 -12.07
CA ILE A 351 3.89 3.14 -11.22
C ILE A 351 2.43 2.70 -11.39
N ALA A 352 1.96 2.54 -12.61
CA ALA A 352 0.60 2.08 -12.89
C ALA A 352 0.31 0.69 -12.30
N ARG A 353 1.30 -0.22 -12.29
CA ARG A 353 1.21 -1.54 -11.66
C ARG A 353 1.32 -1.49 -10.12
N GLY A 354 1.61 -0.31 -9.51
CA GLY A 354 1.85 -0.17 -8.06
C GLY A 354 3.14 -0.83 -7.58
N GLU A 355 4.14 -0.97 -8.44
CA GLU A 355 5.46 -1.54 -8.14
C GLU A 355 6.45 -0.47 -7.68
N LEU A 356 6.28 0.78 -8.15
CA LEU A 356 7.09 1.94 -7.80
C LEU A 356 6.21 3.09 -7.31
N PHE A 357 6.75 3.85 -6.36
CA PHE A 357 6.11 5.02 -5.74
C PHE A 357 7.00 6.28 -5.79
N THR A 358 8.05 6.23 -6.59
CA THR A 358 9.08 7.28 -6.68
C THR A 358 9.34 7.60 -8.15
N LEU A 359 9.46 8.91 -8.46
CA LEU A 359 9.69 9.39 -9.83
C LEU A 359 11.16 9.59 -10.14
N GLY A 360 11.94 9.99 -9.14
CA GLY A 360 13.37 10.24 -9.30
C GLY A 360 14.22 8.99 -9.23
N ARG A 361 15.52 9.19 -9.37
CA ARG A 361 16.49 8.10 -9.39
C ARG A 361 17.21 7.89 -8.05
N GLU A 362 17.44 8.92 -7.28
CA GLU A 362 18.26 8.87 -6.08
C GLU A 362 17.50 9.39 -4.85
N TYR A 363 17.44 8.58 -3.79
CA TYR A 363 16.72 8.91 -2.57
C TYR A 363 17.55 8.67 -1.32
N LEU A 364 17.30 9.54 -0.32
CA LEU A 364 17.69 9.34 1.06
C LEU A 364 16.44 9.32 1.93
N ALA A 365 16.25 8.25 2.68
CA ALA A 365 15.18 8.19 3.68
C ALA A 365 15.76 8.11 5.09
N LEU A 366 15.17 8.87 6.00
CA LEU A 366 15.51 8.89 7.42
C LEU A 366 14.24 8.64 8.22
N SER A 367 14.32 7.73 9.19
CA SER A 367 13.22 7.43 10.10
C SER A 367 13.76 7.25 11.52
N ALA A 368 13.00 7.70 12.51
CA ALA A 368 13.33 7.48 13.91
C ALA A 368 12.07 7.11 14.69
N MET A 369 11.95 5.86 15.11
CA MET A 369 10.89 5.40 15.99
C MET A 369 11.28 5.72 17.45
N ILE A 370 10.50 6.59 18.09
CA ILE A 370 10.75 7.09 19.46
C ILE A 370 9.64 6.52 20.36
N GLU A 371 10.03 5.67 21.32
CA GLU A 371 9.13 5.17 22.36
C GLU A 371 8.90 6.25 23.42
N MET A 372 7.88 7.09 23.22
CA MET A 372 7.50 8.16 24.15
C MET A 372 7.01 7.58 25.49
N THR A 373 6.20 6.54 25.41
CA THR A 373 5.84 5.61 26.50
C THR A 373 5.68 4.21 25.89
N PRO A 374 5.57 3.13 26.68
CA PRO A 374 5.30 1.78 26.14
C PRO A 374 4.03 1.67 25.28
N LEU A 375 3.10 2.62 25.40
CA LEU A 375 1.84 2.67 24.66
C LEU A 375 1.76 3.84 23.67
N TRP A 376 2.83 4.61 23.51
CA TRP A 376 2.86 5.76 22.61
C TRP A 376 4.18 5.83 21.85
N ILE A 377 4.11 5.66 20.55
CA ILE A 377 5.24 5.73 19.63
C ILE A 377 5.09 6.98 18.76
N LEU A 378 6.18 7.70 18.57
CA LEU A 378 6.29 8.84 17.66
C LEU A 378 7.35 8.52 16.62
N THR A 379 7.00 8.61 15.32
CA THR A 379 7.90 8.29 14.21
C THR A 379 7.98 9.46 13.25
N PRO A 380 8.94 10.38 13.41
CA PRO A 380 9.31 11.32 12.34
C PRO A 380 10.05 10.59 11.21
N ASN A 381 9.67 10.91 9.97
CA ASN A 381 10.24 10.42 8.73
C ASN A 381 10.62 11.59 7.82
N ALA A 382 11.65 11.41 7.01
CA ALA A 382 11.98 12.31 5.91
C ALA A 382 12.36 11.46 4.68
N PHE A 383 11.66 11.70 3.57
CA PHE A 383 11.93 11.09 2.28
C PHE A 383 12.45 12.20 1.38
N ILE A 384 13.69 12.11 0.93
CA ILE A 384 14.40 13.17 0.21
C ILE A 384 14.73 12.63 -1.17
N ASN A 385 14.20 13.28 -2.22
CA ASN A 385 14.62 13.04 -3.58
C ASN A 385 15.88 13.87 -3.85
N LEU A 386 17.01 13.19 -4.04
CA LEU A 386 18.31 13.83 -4.26
C LEU A 386 18.46 14.30 -5.71
N SER A 387 17.65 13.78 -6.65
CA SER A 387 17.69 14.15 -8.06
C SER A 387 17.12 15.55 -8.31
N ASP A 388 16.15 16.00 -7.50
CA ASP A 388 15.46 17.29 -7.64
C ASP A 388 15.54 18.19 -6.40
N GLY A 389 16.05 17.67 -5.27
CA GLY A 389 16.19 18.39 -4.01
C GLY A 389 14.88 18.58 -3.23
N SER A 390 13.80 17.94 -3.62
CA SER A 390 12.53 17.96 -2.87
C SER A 390 12.48 16.93 -1.75
N ALA A 391 11.55 17.09 -0.81
CA ALA A 391 11.39 16.17 0.32
C ALA A 391 9.95 16.07 0.80
N LEU A 392 9.59 14.90 1.34
CA LEU A 392 8.39 14.72 2.14
C LEU A 392 8.78 14.52 3.61
N VAL A 393 8.38 15.44 4.48
CA VAL A 393 8.51 15.27 5.93
C VAL A 393 7.17 14.74 6.47
N GLN A 394 7.25 13.64 7.20
CA GLN A 394 6.08 12.99 7.77
C GLN A 394 6.31 12.75 9.27
N VAL A 395 5.29 12.96 10.08
CA VAL A 395 5.30 12.58 11.50
C VAL A 395 4.11 11.69 11.76
N VAL A 396 4.38 10.48 12.24
CA VAL A 396 3.35 9.52 12.63
C VAL A 396 3.36 9.34 14.14
N SER A 397 2.20 9.41 14.78
CA SER A 397 2.01 9.19 16.20
C SER A 397 1.00 8.07 16.39
N GLN A 398 1.42 6.98 17.02
CA GLN A 398 0.61 5.80 17.30
C GLN A 398 0.43 5.65 18.81
N HIS A 399 -0.81 5.53 19.25
CA HIS A 399 -1.14 5.45 20.67
C HIS A 399 -2.16 4.33 20.94
N ASP A 400 -1.76 3.34 21.72
CA ASP A 400 -2.64 2.29 22.21
C ASP A 400 -3.39 2.81 23.44
N ILE A 401 -4.67 3.18 23.26
CA ILE A 401 -5.51 3.82 24.30
C ILE A 401 -6.22 2.80 25.19
N ALA A 402 -6.34 1.56 24.72
CA ALA A 402 -6.82 0.41 25.46
C ALA A 402 -6.25 -0.87 24.82
N GLN A 403 -6.50 -2.04 25.41
CA GLN A 403 -5.97 -3.33 24.95
C GLN A 403 -6.20 -3.57 23.45
N ASP A 404 -7.39 -3.22 22.93
CA ASP A 404 -7.81 -3.52 21.56
C ASP A 404 -8.08 -2.23 20.75
N TRP A 405 -7.69 -1.05 21.27
CA TRP A 405 -7.96 0.24 20.66
C TRP A 405 -6.70 1.05 20.43
N GLN A 406 -6.54 1.53 19.23
CA GLN A 406 -5.40 2.33 18.80
C GLN A 406 -5.86 3.60 18.10
N ILE A 407 -5.18 4.71 18.39
CA ILE A 407 -5.25 5.96 17.63
C ILE A 407 -3.96 6.12 16.85
N LEU A 408 -4.08 6.46 15.57
CA LEU A 408 -2.97 6.86 14.72
C LEU A 408 -3.25 8.28 14.20
N LEU A 409 -2.27 9.15 14.34
CA LEU A 409 -2.23 10.50 13.79
C LEU A 409 -1.06 10.59 12.84
N ALA A 410 -1.24 11.20 11.67
CA ALA A 410 -0.12 11.50 10.79
C ALA A 410 -0.27 12.90 10.20
N ALA A 411 0.86 13.58 10.05
CA ALA A 411 0.97 14.84 9.35
C ALA A 411 2.05 14.73 8.28
N ASN A 412 1.74 15.20 7.07
CA ASN A 412 2.65 15.21 5.92
C ASN A 412 2.88 16.65 5.47
N LEU A 413 4.13 17.00 5.25
CA LEU A 413 4.57 18.29 4.75
C LEU A 413 5.50 18.09 3.55
N PRO A 414 4.98 18.17 2.32
CA PRO A 414 5.81 18.20 1.12
C PRO A 414 6.62 19.49 1.06
N ILE A 415 7.88 19.41 0.62
CA ILE A 415 8.82 20.51 0.50
C ILE A 415 9.49 20.42 -0.86
N GLY A 416 9.36 21.46 -1.68
CA GLY A 416 9.98 21.53 -3.01
C GLY A 416 9.43 22.69 -3.82
N SER A 417 10.12 23.04 -4.90
CA SER A 417 9.62 23.97 -5.91
C SER A 417 8.64 23.28 -6.86
N ARG A 418 7.86 24.04 -7.62
CA ARG A 418 7.03 23.49 -8.71
C ARG A 418 7.91 22.77 -9.73
N GLY A 419 7.39 21.68 -10.27
CA GLY A 419 8.10 20.78 -11.16
C GLY A 419 8.92 19.69 -10.47
N THR A 420 9.04 19.73 -9.12
CA THR A 420 9.72 18.66 -8.36
C THR A 420 8.71 17.64 -7.81
N GLU A 421 9.16 16.43 -7.50
CA GLU A 421 8.30 15.32 -7.07
C GLU A 421 7.43 15.70 -5.87
N TYR A 422 8.00 16.21 -4.79
CA TYR A 422 7.24 16.59 -3.60
C TYR A 422 6.74 18.04 -3.62
N GLY A 423 7.28 18.90 -4.48
CA GLY A 423 6.81 20.29 -4.65
C GLY A 423 5.58 20.40 -5.56
N GLY A 424 5.30 19.36 -6.30
CA GLY A 424 4.19 19.22 -7.25
C GLY A 424 4.65 19.15 -8.69
N ILE A 425 4.45 17.99 -9.31
CA ILE A 425 4.73 17.74 -10.73
C ILE A 425 3.68 18.44 -11.60
N GLU A 426 4.09 18.84 -12.78
CA GLU A 426 3.20 19.48 -13.76
C GLU A 426 2.22 18.44 -14.33
N THR A 427 0.93 18.84 -14.48
CA THR A 427 -0.11 17.93 -14.98
C THR A 427 -0.22 17.92 -16.51
N GLY A 428 0.39 18.88 -17.20
CA GLY A 428 0.13 19.14 -18.63
C GLY A 428 -1.22 19.79 -18.91
N ILE A 429 -1.98 20.13 -17.87
CA ILE A 429 -3.29 20.76 -17.99
C ILE A 429 -3.19 22.22 -17.59
N GLU A 430 -3.60 23.12 -18.49
CA GLU A 430 -3.66 24.55 -18.21
C GLU A 430 -5.05 24.98 -17.81
N VAL A 431 -5.14 25.82 -16.80
CA VAL A 431 -6.37 26.45 -16.36
C VAL A 431 -6.21 27.98 -16.43
N GLY A 432 -7.04 28.62 -17.27
CA GLY A 432 -6.92 30.05 -17.50
C GLY A 432 -5.64 30.50 -18.21
N GLY A 433 -4.91 29.57 -18.85
CA GLY A 433 -3.62 29.82 -19.51
C GLY A 433 -2.42 29.69 -18.58
N GLU A 434 -2.61 29.21 -17.36
CA GLU A 434 -1.54 28.92 -16.39
C GLU A 434 -1.42 27.40 -16.18
N PRO A 435 -0.19 26.86 -16.02
CA PRO A 435 0.01 25.45 -15.76
C PRO A 435 -0.52 25.05 -14.39
N THR A 436 -0.98 23.81 -14.27
CA THR A 436 -1.42 23.24 -13.00
C THR A 436 -0.51 22.09 -12.53
N TYR A 437 -0.51 21.87 -11.22
CA TYR A 437 0.43 20.93 -10.58
C TYR A 437 -0.31 19.91 -9.70
N LEU A 438 0.20 18.70 -9.60
CA LEU A 438 -0.19 17.73 -8.57
C LEU A 438 0.56 18.10 -7.28
N SER A 439 0.04 19.05 -6.54
CA SER A 439 0.72 19.63 -5.36
C SER A 439 -0.20 19.70 -4.16
N THR A 440 0.36 19.47 -2.97
CA THR A 440 -0.30 19.56 -1.67
C THR A 440 0.52 20.47 -0.76
N ASN A 441 -0.13 21.36 0.00
CA ASN A 441 0.55 22.17 1.00
C ASN A 441 0.93 21.32 2.23
N TRP A 442 -0.03 20.58 2.74
CA TRP A 442 0.11 19.66 3.86
C TRP A 442 -1.13 18.76 3.94
N SER A 443 -0.98 17.62 4.58
CA SER A 443 -2.11 16.76 4.89
C SER A 443 -2.04 16.21 6.31
N PHE A 444 -3.22 15.85 6.83
CA PHE A 444 -3.38 15.28 8.16
C PHE A 444 -4.29 14.06 8.08
N THR A 445 -3.93 13.02 8.82
CA THR A 445 -4.73 11.80 8.96
C THR A 445 -4.97 11.52 10.44
N PHE A 446 -6.21 11.21 10.77
CA PHE A 446 -6.63 10.61 12.04
C PHE A 446 -7.21 9.23 11.75
N GLN A 447 -6.77 8.21 12.50
CA GLN A 447 -7.36 6.88 12.43
C GLN A 447 -7.65 6.36 13.84
N LEU A 448 -8.84 5.79 14.04
CA LEU A 448 -9.21 5.03 15.22
C LEU A 448 -9.44 3.59 14.79
N ALA A 449 -8.74 2.66 15.41
CA ALA A 449 -8.82 1.24 15.14
C ALA A 449 -9.29 0.48 16.37
N TRP A 450 -10.19 -0.48 16.16
CA TRP A 450 -10.56 -1.49 17.13
C TRP A 450 -10.26 -2.88 16.55
N TYR A 451 -9.50 -3.66 17.30
CA TYR A 451 -9.09 -5.02 16.95
C TYR A 451 -9.87 -6.04 17.77
N PHE A 452 -10.17 -7.22 17.21
CA PHE A 452 -10.92 -8.28 17.91
C PHE A 452 -10.48 -9.69 17.48
#